data_9326b00b72a1cb19b46e133ec9d780c1
#
_entry.id   9326b00b72a1cb19b46e133ec9d780c1
#
_cell.length_a   1.000
_cell.length_b   1.000
_cell.length_c   1.000
_cell.angle_alpha   90.00
_cell.angle_beta   90.00
_cell.angle_gamma   90.00
#
_symmetry.space_group_name_H-M   'P 1'
#
loop_
_entity.id
_entity.type
_entity.pdbx_description
1 polymer ?
#
loop_
_entity_poly.entity_id
_entity_poly.type
_entity_poly.pdbx_seq_one_letter_code
_entity_poly.pdbx_strand_id
1 'polypeptide(L)'
;EVPYWNGVPDGPDLGERPHSPWQLRDWLTTFPQAYCKPSSYVHPAHFRWTRIVSFKDLEEKVSRKYKVGKLRWLRPLRRSLSGNVNALLIQGAKKSVKIDDEMAIRGLLGIGSIRSTLFVFDTEYGPGMKPESFVFHGGGWGHAVGLCQSGAMGRAEAGQTFEEIIKAYFPGRALGQS
;
A
#
# COMPACT_ATOMS: atom_id res chain seq x y z
N GLU A 1 -20.51 -4.56 5.04
CA GLU A 1 -19.17 -5.17 4.89
C GLU A 1 -19.29 -6.36 3.95
N VAL A 2 -18.38 -6.46 2.96
CA VAL A 2 -18.44 -7.55 1.98
C VAL A 2 -17.67 -8.75 2.56
N PRO A 3 -18.29 -9.91 2.79
CA PRO A 3 -17.70 -11.00 3.59
C PRO A 3 -16.39 -11.58 3.07
N TYR A 4 -16.09 -11.42 1.78
CA TYR A 4 -14.86 -11.91 1.14
C TYR A 4 -13.78 -10.84 0.94
N TRP A 5 -13.98 -9.62 1.44
CA TRP A 5 -12.97 -8.57 1.43
C TRP A 5 -12.11 -8.60 2.70
N ASN A 6 -11.52 -9.73 2.96
CA ASN A 6 -10.62 -9.91 4.09
C ASN A 6 -9.19 -9.59 3.66
N GLY A 7 -8.50 -8.77 4.44
CA GLY A 7 -7.08 -8.52 4.25
C GLY A 7 -6.26 -9.71 4.72
N VAL A 8 -6.21 -10.76 3.93
CA VAL A 8 -5.42 -11.95 4.22
C VAL A 8 -4.14 -11.98 3.39
N PRO A 9 -3.04 -12.49 3.93
CA PRO A 9 -1.83 -12.72 3.17
C PRO A 9 -2.07 -13.69 2.01
N ASP A 10 -1.46 -13.43 0.86
CA ASP A 10 -1.60 -14.27 -0.34
C ASP A 10 -0.44 -15.27 -0.44
N GLY A 11 -0.39 -16.23 0.48
CA GLY A 11 0.65 -17.26 0.49
C GLY A 11 0.41 -18.31 1.57
N PRO A 12 1.09 -19.47 1.46
CA PRO A 12 0.93 -20.57 2.42
C PRO A 12 1.48 -20.23 3.81
N ASP A 13 2.54 -19.42 3.89
CA ASP A 13 3.34 -19.24 5.11
C ASP A 13 3.48 -17.77 5.53
N LEU A 14 2.54 -16.90 5.19
CA LEU A 14 2.67 -15.47 5.48
C LEU A 14 2.39 -15.10 6.95
N GLY A 15 2.20 -16.09 7.81
CA GLY A 15 2.02 -15.89 9.22
C GLY A 15 0.79 -15.05 9.57
N GLU A 16 0.81 -14.48 10.76
CA GLU A 16 -0.22 -13.56 11.18
C GLU A 16 -0.07 -12.20 10.47
N ARG A 17 -1.21 -11.56 10.23
CA ARG A 17 -1.24 -10.21 9.71
C ARG A 17 -0.56 -9.24 10.68
N PRO A 18 0.25 -8.28 10.17
CA PRO A 18 0.83 -7.25 11.03
C PRO A 18 -0.23 -6.47 11.80
N HIS A 19 -0.12 -6.43 13.12
CA HIS A 19 -1.07 -5.75 14.01
C HIS A 19 -0.56 -4.39 14.50
N SER A 20 0.72 -4.08 14.25
CA SER A 20 1.35 -2.82 14.66
C SER A 20 2.08 -2.15 13.48
N PRO A 21 2.35 -0.83 13.56
CA PRO A 21 3.17 -0.14 12.56
C PRO A 21 4.58 -0.73 12.40
N TRP A 22 5.18 -1.23 13.47
CA TRP A 22 6.49 -1.87 13.46
C TRP A 22 6.47 -3.20 12.72
N GLN A 23 5.51 -4.06 13.05
CA GLN A 23 5.31 -5.32 12.33
C GLN A 23 5.00 -5.08 10.84
N LEU A 24 4.20 -4.05 10.52
CA LEU A 24 3.92 -3.71 9.14
C LEU A 24 5.19 -3.23 8.42
N ARG A 25 6.06 -2.49 9.08
CA ARG A 25 7.36 -2.09 8.54
C ARG A 25 8.21 -3.31 8.22
N ASP A 26 8.43 -4.19 9.21
CA ASP A 26 9.21 -5.42 9.02
C ASP A 26 8.66 -6.24 7.86
N TRP A 27 7.34 -6.42 7.83
CA TRP A 27 6.69 -7.16 6.76
C TRP A 27 6.87 -6.51 5.38
N LEU A 28 6.86 -5.18 5.28
CA LEU A 28 7.07 -4.47 4.03
C LEU A 28 8.53 -4.42 3.58
N THR A 29 9.48 -4.58 4.49
CA THR A 29 10.92 -4.59 4.18
C THR A 29 11.48 -6.02 3.99
N THR A 30 10.65 -7.05 4.19
CA THR A 30 10.99 -8.45 3.94
C THR A 30 10.38 -8.96 2.63
N PHE A 31 10.88 -10.12 2.16
CA PHE A 31 10.36 -10.83 1.00
C PHE A 31 9.76 -12.18 1.43
N PRO A 32 8.59 -12.20 2.07
CA PRO A 32 7.95 -13.43 2.48
C PRO A 32 7.55 -14.29 1.28
N GLN A 33 7.42 -15.60 1.49
CA GLN A 33 6.90 -16.49 0.46
C GLN A 33 5.43 -16.18 0.21
N ALA A 34 5.14 -15.67 -0.97
CA ALA A 34 3.79 -15.29 -1.40
C ALA A 34 3.57 -15.71 -2.84
N TYR A 35 2.34 -15.98 -3.21
CA TYR A 35 2.00 -16.26 -4.62
C TYR A 35 2.22 -15.05 -5.51
N CYS A 36 2.06 -13.84 -4.98
CA CYS A 36 2.31 -12.60 -5.72
C CYS A 36 3.78 -12.16 -5.73
N LYS A 37 4.73 -13.01 -5.29
CA LYS A 37 6.17 -12.71 -5.36
C LYS A 37 6.65 -12.57 -6.80
N PRO A 38 7.84 -11.96 -7.03
CA PRO A 38 8.42 -11.87 -8.36
C PRO A 38 8.57 -13.23 -9.04
N SER A 39 8.13 -13.32 -10.28
CA SER A 39 8.20 -14.51 -11.15
C SER A 39 8.43 -14.09 -12.60
N SER A 40 8.35 -15.02 -13.52
CA SER A 40 8.40 -14.73 -14.97
C SER A 40 7.30 -13.75 -15.41
N TYR A 41 6.19 -13.68 -14.68
CA TYR A 41 5.03 -12.84 -15.00
C TYR A 41 4.87 -11.65 -14.08
N VAL A 42 5.57 -11.62 -12.92
CA VAL A 42 5.40 -10.60 -11.89
C VAL A 42 6.69 -9.81 -11.70
N HIS A 43 6.67 -8.54 -12.10
CA HIS A 43 7.83 -7.67 -11.91
C HIS A 43 8.07 -7.40 -10.42
N PRO A 44 9.35 -7.44 -9.93
CA PRO A 44 9.67 -7.24 -8.51
C PRO A 44 9.04 -6.00 -7.85
N ALA A 45 8.98 -4.89 -8.58
CA ALA A 45 8.39 -3.65 -8.08
C ALA A 45 6.85 -3.70 -7.94
N HIS A 46 6.17 -4.76 -8.37
CA HIS A 46 4.75 -4.98 -8.08
C HIS A 46 4.54 -5.62 -6.71
N PHE A 47 5.58 -6.28 -6.17
CA PHE A 47 5.54 -6.95 -4.87
C PHE A 47 6.00 -6.04 -3.73
N ARG A 48 7.21 -5.47 -3.86
CA ARG A 48 7.80 -4.53 -2.91
C ARG A 48 8.39 -3.34 -3.64
N TRP A 49 8.25 -2.16 -3.07
CA TRP A 49 8.77 -0.95 -3.66
C TRP A 49 9.21 0.05 -2.59
N THR A 50 10.27 0.81 -2.91
CA THR A 50 10.71 1.97 -2.14
C THR A 50 10.63 3.20 -3.02
N ARG A 51 10.17 4.33 -2.46
CA ARG A 51 10.09 5.60 -3.15
C ARG A 51 10.50 6.74 -2.23
N ILE A 52 11.29 7.63 -2.78
CA ILE A 52 11.70 8.87 -2.12
C ILE A 52 10.87 9.99 -2.71
N VAL A 53 10.25 10.78 -1.84
CA VAL A 53 9.46 11.96 -2.21
C VAL A 53 10.10 13.16 -1.55
N SER A 54 10.54 14.12 -2.36
CA SER A 54 11.12 15.37 -1.85
C SER A 54 10.11 16.11 -0.95
N PHE A 55 10.56 16.52 0.23
CA PHE A 55 9.73 17.30 1.15
C PHE A 55 9.25 18.59 0.49
N LYS A 56 10.14 19.28 -0.23
CA LYS A 56 9.83 20.52 -0.94
C LYS A 56 8.75 20.32 -2.00
N ASP A 57 8.90 19.29 -2.85
CA ASP A 57 7.92 19.02 -3.91
C ASP A 57 6.54 18.65 -3.34
N LEU A 58 6.53 17.89 -2.24
CA LEU A 58 5.30 17.56 -1.56
C LEU A 58 4.67 18.80 -0.90
N GLU A 59 5.47 19.63 -0.24
CA GLU A 59 5.00 20.90 0.34
C GLU A 59 4.33 21.78 -0.72
N GLU A 60 4.96 21.94 -1.88
CA GLU A 60 4.41 22.74 -2.98
C GLU A 60 3.07 22.18 -3.49
N LYS A 61 3.00 20.87 -3.72
CA LYS A 61 1.75 20.19 -4.15
C LYS A 61 0.63 20.36 -3.12
N VAL A 62 0.93 20.09 -1.86
CA VAL A 62 -0.03 20.19 -0.75
C VAL A 62 -0.51 21.62 -0.57
N SER A 63 0.42 22.58 -0.56
CA SER A 63 0.09 24.00 -0.36
C SER A 63 -0.75 24.55 -1.50
N ARG A 64 -0.46 24.14 -2.74
CA ARG A 64 -1.23 24.53 -3.92
C ARG A 64 -2.66 23.99 -3.88
N LYS A 65 -2.81 22.69 -3.56
CA LYS A 65 -4.11 22.02 -3.60
C LYS A 65 -4.98 22.33 -2.38
N TYR A 66 -4.40 22.36 -1.18
CA TYR A 66 -5.15 22.43 0.06
C TYR A 66 -4.96 23.71 0.88
N LYS A 67 -4.06 24.61 0.47
CA LYS A 67 -3.77 25.89 1.11
C LYS A 67 -3.41 25.76 2.60
N VAL A 68 -2.68 24.70 2.95
CA VAL A 68 -2.29 24.40 4.34
C VAL A 68 -1.14 25.28 4.88
N GLY A 69 -0.49 26.03 4.01
CA GLY A 69 0.75 26.76 4.32
C GLY A 69 1.96 25.83 4.28
N LYS A 70 3.02 26.16 5.00
CA LYS A 70 4.21 25.30 5.09
C LYS A 70 3.85 23.94 5.65
N LEU A 71 4.30 22.88 5.00
CA LEU A 71 4.11 21.51 5.47
C LEU A 71 4.89 21.30 6.77
N ARG A 72 4.29 20.64 7.74
CA ARG A 72 4.93 20.27 9.00
C ARG A 72 5.19 18.78 9.08
N TRP A 73 4.14 17.97 8.87
CA TRP A 73 4.22 16.51 8.92
C TRP A 73 3.03 15.84 8.21
N LEU A 74 3.19 14.55 7.96
CA LEU A 74 2.15 13.63 7.47
C LEU A 74 1.92 12.55 8.52
N ARG A 75 0.71 12.01 8.59
CA ARG A 75 0.40 10.86 9.44
C ARG A 75 -0.75 10.03 8.86
N PRO A 76 -0.58 8.71 8.68
CA PRO A 76 -1.72 7.81 8.48
C PRO A 76 -2.67 7.89 9.66
N LEU A 77 -3.95 8.18 9.42
CA LEU A 77 -4.98 8.22 10.46
C LEU A 77 -5.70 6.89 10.60
N ARG A 78 -5.92 6.23 9.48
CA ARG A 78 -6.65 4.98 9.44
C ARG A 78 -6.06 4.08 8.36
N ARG A 79 -6.04 2.78 8.69
CA ARG A 79 -5.69 1.71 7.74
C ARG A 79 -6.86 0.74 7.61
N SER A 80 -6.96 0.10 6.46
CA SER A 80 -7.85 -1.03 6.24
C SER A 80 -7.32 -2.30 6.93
N LEU A 81 -8.09 -3.36 6.88
CA LEU A 81 -7.67 -4.69 7.36
C LEU A 81 -6.44 -5.22 6.60
N SER A 82 -6.26 -4.83 5.35
CA SER A 82 -5.08 -5.17 4.55
C SER A 82 -3.85 -4.28 4.82
N GLY A 83 -3.94 -3.32 5.75
CA GLY A 83 -2.86 -2.39 6.09
C GLY A 83 -2.77 -1.14 5.21
N ASN A 84 -3.58 -1.03 4.15
CA ASN A 84 -3.62 0.13 3.28
C ASN A 84 -4.06 1.38 4.02
N VAL A 85 -3.37 2.51 3.79
CA VAL A 85 -3.78 3.81 4.30
C VAL A 85 -5.02 4.27 3.56
N ASN A 86 -6.14 4.36 4.27
CA ASN A 86 -7.41 4.87 3.75
C ASN A 86 -7.83 6.21 4.39
N ALA A 87 -6.97 6.78 5.25
CA ALA A 87 -7.03 8.17 5.62
C ALA A 87 -5.63 8.70 5.98
N LEU A 88 -5.22 9.78 5.34
CA LEU A 88 -3.95 10.47 5.57
C LEU A 88 -4.22 11.86 6.11
N LEU A 89 -3.60 12.20 7.24
CA LEU A 89 -3.61 13.56 7.79
C LEU A 89 -2.37 14.30 7.34
N ILE A 90 -2.57 15.51 6.84
CA ILE A 90 -1.52 16.44 6.46
C ILE A 90 -1.63 17.65 7.37
N GLN A 91 -0.58 17.94 8.10
CA GLN A 91 -0.49 19.13 8.95
C GLN A 91 0.36 20.18 8.28
N GLY A 92 -0.24 21.30 8.03
CA GLY A 92 0.47 22.52 7.64
C GLY A 92 0.52 23.56 8.74
N ALA A 93 1.19 24.68 8.46
CA ALA A 93 1.32 25.79 9.39
C ALA A 93 -0.01 26.54 9.62
N LYS A 94 -0.89 26.56 8.61
CA LYS A 94 -2.17 27.30 8.69
C LYS A 94 -3.34 26.41 9.11
N LYS A 95 -3.38 25.16 8.63
CA LYS A 95 -4.45 24.20 8.94
C LYS A 95 -3.99 22.77 8.67
N SER A 96 -4.75 21.83 9.18
CA SER A 96 -4.65 20.43 8.78
C SER A 96 -5.70 20.07 7.73
N VAL A 97 -5.44 19.03 6.96
CA VAL A 97 -6.39 18.42 6.01
C VAL A 97 -6.31 16.91 6.11
N LYS A 98 -7.48 16.28 6.14
CA LYS A 98 -7.63 14.82 6.04
C LYS A 98 -7.96 14.47 4.60
N ILE A 99 -7.27 13.47 4.06
CA ILE A 99 -7.54 12.88 2.75
C ILE A 99 -7.92 11.42 2.98
N ASP A 100 -9.11 11.02 2.59
CA ASP A 100 -9.68 9.67 2.77
C ASP A 100 -10.08 9.00 1.45
N ASP A 101 -9.52 9.46 0.36
CA ASP A 101 -9.61 8.86 -0.96
C ASP A 101 -8.25 8.31 -1.38
N GLU A 102 -8.20 7.03 -1.79
CA GLU A 102 -6.96 6.33 -2.17
C GLU A 102 -6.26 7.00 -3.35
N MET A 103 -7.02 7.33 -4.39
CA MET A 103 -6.44 7.94 -5.59
C MET A 103 -5.92 9.34 -5.31
N ALA A 104 -6.60 10.09 -4.43
CA ALA A 104 -6.13 11.39 -3.99
C ALA A 104 -4.84 11.30 -3.17
N ILE A 105 -4.71 10.29 -2.28
CA ILE A 105 -3.47 10.01 -1.52
C ILE A 105 -2.34 9.68 -2.50
N ARG A 106 -2.54 8.71 -3.39
CA ARG A 106 -1.53 8.30 -4.39
C ARG A 106 -1.16 9.46 -5.32
N GLY A 107 -2.14 10.21 -5.80
CA GLY A 107 -1.93 11.37 -6.67
C GLY A 107 -1.13 12.48 -6.01
N LEU A 108 -1.33 12.70 -4.73
CA LEU A 108 -0.58 13.68 -3.96
C LEU A 108 0.87 13.25 -3.77
N LEU A 109 1.09 12.01 -3.32
CA LEU A 109 2.42 11.45 -3.04
C LEU A 109 3.21 11.10 -4.30
N GLY A 110 2.57 11.01 -5.45
CA GLY A 110 3.21 10.78 -6.75
C GLY A 110 2.56 9.65 -7.54
N ILE A 111 1.66 9.99 -8.47
CA ILE A 111 1.07 9.01 -9.41
C ILE A 111 2.19 8.30 -10.18
N GLY A 112 2.10 6.98 -10.28
CA GLY A 112 3.09 6.13 -10.97
C GLY A 112 4.29 5.75 -10.10
N SER A 113 4.63 6.55 -9.07
CA SER A 113 5.68 6.18 -8.11
C SER A 113 5.13 5.48 -6.87
N ILE A 114 3.99 5.92 -6.33
CA ILE A 114 3.27 5.26 -5.23
C ILE A 114 2.25 4.29 -5.82
N ARG A 115 2.57 3.00 -5.77
CA ARG A 115 1.82 1.95 -6.47
C ARG A 115 0.53 1.52 -5.76
N SER A 116 0.52 1.66 -4.43
CA SER A 116 -0.63 1.34 -3.55
C SER A 116 -0.61 2.25 -2.34
N THR A 117 -1.64 2.22 -1.52
CA THR A 117 -1.62 2.88 -0.19
C THR A 117 -1.15 1.95 0.93
N LEU A 118 -0.69 0.73 0.60
CA LEU A 118 -0.02 -0.18 1.52
C LEU A 118 1.45 0.25 1.68
N PHE A 119 1.70 1.17 2.57
CA PHE A 119 3.04 1.69 2.84
C PHE A 119 3.24 2.12 4.30
N VAL A 120 4.50 2.18 4.69
CA VAL A 120 5.01 2.98 5.81
C VAL A 120 6.01 4.00 5.26
N PHE A 121 6.35 5.02 6.04
CA PHE A 121 7.36 5.97 5.61
C PHE A 121 8.12 6.56 6.78
N ASP A 122 9.32 7.04 6.48
CA ASP A 122 10.17 7.84 7.36
C ASP A 122 10.34 9.23 6.80
N THR A 123 10.68 10.16 7.68
CA THR A 123 11.14 11.49 7.29
C THR A 123 12.64 11.53 7.44
N GLU A 124 13.34 11.80 6.34
CA GLU A 124 14.76 12.06 6.34
C GLU A 124 15.02 13.53 6.61
N TYR A 125 16.02 13.78 7.44
CA TYR A 125 16.38 15.12 7.88
C TYR A 125 17.80 15.45 7.44
N GLY A 126 17.97 16.63 6.87
CA GLY A 126 19.27 17.20 6.52
C GLY A 126 19.88 18.08 7.62
N PRO A 127 20.87 18.89 7.27
CA PRO A 127 21.53 19.80 8.21
C PRO A 127 20.55 20.69 8.95
N GLY A 128 20.75 20.80 10.27
CA GLY A 128 19.89 21.59 11.15
C GLY A 128 18.51 20.97 11.38
N MET A 129 18.38 19.64 11.24
CA MET A 129 17.13 18.89 11.45
C MET A 129 15.96 19.38 10.57
N LYS A 130 16.27 19.83 9.36
CA LYS A 130 15.26 20.22 8.38
C LYS A 130 14.81 19.01 7.59
N PRO A 131 13.48 18.77 7.46
CA PRO A 131 12.99 17.69 6.62
C PRO A 131 13.41 17.87 5.16
N GLU A 132 14.01 16.83 4.55
CA GLU A 132 14.47 16.84 3.15
C GLU A 132 13.60 15.92 2.27
N SER A 133 13.26 14.74 2.77
CA SER A 133 12.49 13.78 2.00
C SER A 133 11.65 12.87 2.90
N PHE A 134 10.68 12.22 2.28
CA PHE A 134 9.96 11.07 2.82
C PHE A 134 10.40 9.83 2.07
N VAL A 135 10.83 8.80 2.80
CA VAL A 135 11.18 7.49 2.23
C VAL A 135 10.02 6.54 2.50
N PHE A 136 9.31 6.18 1.45
CA PHE A 136 8.18 5.25 1.51
C PHE A 136 8.64 3.83 1.20
N HIS A 137 8.26 2.88 2.07
CA HIS A 137 8.38 1.45 1.85
C HIS A 137 6.99 0.87 1.70
N GLY A 138 6.72 0.23 0.57
CA GLY A 138 5.38 -0.24 0.27
C GLY A 138 5.34 -1.60 -0.41
N GLY A 139 4.13 -2.14 -0.47
CA GLY A 139 3.85 -3.43 -1.08
C GLY A 139 2.65 -3.41 -2.00
N GLY A 140 2.71 -4.26 -3.03
CA GLY A 140 1.62 -4.42 -3.97
C GLY A 140 1.42 -3.25 -4.93
N TRP A 141 0.53 -3.47 -5.88
CA TRP A 141 0.05 -2.46 -6.83
C TRP A 141 -1.47 -2.52 -6.92
N GLY A 142 -2.16 -1.41 -6.65
CA GLY A 142 -3.62 -1.30 -6.73
C GLY A 142 -4.27 -1.04 -5.38
N HIS A 143 -5.56 -1.31 -5.31
CA HIS A 143 -6.42 -0.99 -4.16
C HIS A 143 -6.50 -2.09 -3.09
N ALA A 144 -5.86 -3.26 -3.32
CA ALA A 144 -5.84 -4.40 -2.40
C ALA A 144 -7.24 -4.98 -2.07
N VAL A 145 -8.15 -4.98 -3.05
CA VAL A 145 -9.51 -5.52 -2.93
C VAL A 145 -9.78 -6.49 -4.08
N GLY A 146 -10.42 -7.63 -3.79
CA GLY A 146 -10.72 -8.65 -4.78
C GLY A 146 -9.52 -9.52 -5.16
N LEU A 147 -9.48 -9.99 -6.40
CA LEU A 147 -8.45 -10.89 -6.92
C LEU A 147 -7.14 -10.15 -7.16
N CYS A 148 -6.06 -10.66 -6.56
CA CYS A 148 -4.71 -10.23 -6.89
C CYS A 148 -4.25 -10.89 -8.19
N GLN A 149 -4.09 -10.12 -9.27
CA GLN A 149 -3.65 -10.66 -10.57
C GLN A 149 -2.29 -11.37 -10.47
N SER A 150 -1.31 -10.75 -9.82
CA SER A 150 0.00 -11.36 -9.59
C SER A 150 -0.08 -12.63 -8.75
N GLY A 151 -0.93 -12.63 -7.73
CA GLY A 151 -1.14 -13.81 -6.90
C GLY A 151 -1.86 -14.93 -7.66
N ALA A 152 -2.83 -14.61 -8.50
CA ALA A 152 -3.51 -15.61 -9.36
C ALA A 152 -2.51 -16.26 -10.33
N MET A 153 -1.60 -15.47 -10.92
CA MET A 153 -0.51 -16.01 -11.76
C MET A 153 0.40 -16.95 -10.96
N GLY A 154 0.85 -16.54 -9.78
CA GLY A 154 1.72 -17.40 -8.97
C GLY A 154 1.02 -18.65 -8.41
N ARG A 155 -0.28 -18.61 -8.17
CA ARG A 155 -1.09 -19.78 -7.82
C ARG A 155 -1.19 -20.76 -9.00
N ALA A 156 -1.40 -20.23 -10.21
CA ALA A 156 -1.40 -21.04 -11.43
C ALA A 156 -0.01 -21.67 -11.69
N GLU A 157 1.08 -20.92 -11.49
CA GLU A 157 2.46 -21.46 -11.56
C GLU A 157 2.69 -22.56 -10.52
N ALA A 158 2.05 -22.49 -9.35
CA ALA A 158 2.07 -23.54 -8.33
C ALA A 158 1.14 -24.72 -8.62
N GLY A 159 0.49 -24.77 -9.80
CA GLY A 159 -0.35 -25.85 -10.25
C GLY A 159 -1.80 -25.81 -9.75
N GLN A 160 -2.25 -24.70 -9.16
CA GLN A 160 -3.64 -24.56 -8.72
C GLN A 160 -4.58 -24.39 -9.92
N THR A 161 -5.74 -25.02 -9.85
CA THR A 161 -6.79 -24.90 -10.85
C THR A 161 -7.49 -23.53 -10.79
N PHE A 162 -8.22 -23.18 -11.84
CA PHE A 162 -9.03 -21.96 -11.87
C PHE A 162 -10.00 -21.88 -10.68
N GLU A 163 -10.68 -22.98 -10.37
CA GLU A 163 -11.63 -23.08 -9.27
C GLU A 163 -10.97 -22.83 -7.91
N GLU A 164 -9.78 -23.40 -7.68
CA GLU A 164 -9.01 -23.22 -6.45
C GLU A 164 -8.57 -21.77 -6.31
N ILE A 165 -8.11 -21.14 -7.38
CA ILE A 165 -7.70 -19.74 -7.40
C ILE A 165 -8.88 -18.82 -7.06
N ILE A 166 -10.03 -19.02 -7.72
CA ILE A 166 -11.24 -18.20 -7.46
C ILE A 166 -11.72 -18.40 -6.03
N LYS A 167 -11.77 -19.63 -5.52
CA LYS A 167 -12.15 -19.91 -4.12
C LYS A 167 -11.22 -19.26 -3.11
N ALA A 168 -9.91 -19.16 -3.41
CA ALA A 168 -8.95 -18.52 -2.53
C ALA A 168 -9.23 -17.01 -2.36
N TYR A 169 -9.62 -16.32 -3.42
CA TYR A 169 -9.92 -14.89 -3.37
C TYR A 169 -11.37 -14.57 -3.00
N PHE A 170 -12.29 -15.48 -3.26
CA PHE A 170 -13.72 -15.31 -3.02
C PHE A 170 -14.29 -16.48 -2.23
N PRO A 171 -13.85 -16.69 -0.97
CA PRO A 171 -14.28 -17.82 -0.17
C PRO A 171 -15.82 -17.78 0.03
N GLY A 172 -16.44 -18.96 -0.02
CA GLY A 172 -17.88 -19.10 0.15
C GLY A 172 -18.73 -18.68 -1.06
N ARG A 173 -18.11 -18.43 -2.23
CA ARG A 173 -18.83 -18.19 -3.49
C ARG A 173 -18.81 -19.44 -4.36
N ALA A 174 -19.97 -19.74 -4.96
CA ALA A 174 -20.07 -20.75 -6.00
C ALA A 174 -19.71 -20.13 -7.37
N LEU A 175 -19.01 -20.88 -8.21
CA LEU A 175 -18.86 -20.51 -9.61
C LEU A 175 -20.22 -20.72 -10.28
N GLY A 176 -20.76 -19.70 -10.93
CA GLY A 176 -21.98 -19.82 -11.73
C GLY A 176 -21.73 -20.78 -12.88
N GLN A 177 -22.63 -21.71 -13.09
CA GLN A 177 -22.69 -22.46 -14.36
C GLN A 177 -23.31 -21.50 -15.39
N SER A 178 -22.60 -21.27 -16.48
CA SER A 178 -23.10 -20.55 -17.66
C SER A 178 -24.04 -21.39 -18.46
#